data_735b2a7f152d82a3e5aaad2d32053c4a
#
_entry.id   735b2a7f152d82a3e5aaad2d32053c4a
#
_cell.length_a   1.000
_cell.length_b   1.000
_cell.length_c   1.000
_cell.angle_alpha   90.00
_cell.angle_beta   90.00
_cell.angle_gamma   90.00
#
_symmetry.space_group_name_H-M   'P 1'
#
loop_
_entity.id
_entity.type
_entity.pdbx_description
1 polymer ?
#
loop_
_entity_poly.entity_id
_entity_poly.type
_entity_poly.pdbx_seq_one_letter_code
_entity_poly.pdbx_strand_id
1 'polypeptide(L)'
;MRIRIVGAGAMGRGIAQWAASAGHTVELCDVRTEAVTAAVDFVRSMLERAVDKGRMSAGDCAAALERLVPLDDPWAQGPDVDLVIEAVREDLDTKAEVFGKLEQALPGSAVFATNTSSLSVTRIAASLKDPTRLAGLHFFNPVPLMKIVEVVPGAATRPEIVPALTELVESCGHRAVTVADTPGFLVNHAGRGLVTEALALLEESVADPAGIDRIARDVLGLRMGPFELMDLTGLDVTAAVIDSIWQGFRYEDRLRPSYLTPNRVAAGLHGRKTGQGWFAYGSEAPAPAVEAPVTGDADRPVFVVDTGTTSGTSTGAVSGTSTDTTSGTSTGAVTGAGTGAASGADALRAALTAAGATVESGSAPSADAVVLVPVWGTTVAAAVASLGLPAGRTFGVDPLPAARRRRVLAVTPAAGPDAARDARAVLARAADGEEPYAVSVVRDTAGSVAQRLLASVVSVAASIAERSLATPSDIDLAVTAGLGYPVGPLAWGDRIGAARMLELQRALHATTGDPRHRPTRWLTERAQLGLPLTDPGTSPAACTTG
;
A
#
# COMPACT_ATOMS: atom_id res chain seq x y z
N MET A 1 -12.85 21.19 -24.62
CA MET A 1 -11.52 20.93 -25.20
C MET A 1 -11.64 19.87 -26.29
N ARG A 2 -10.71 19.91 -27.26
CA ARG A 2 -10.49 18.85 -28.23
C ARG A 2 -9.26 18.04 -27.80
N ILE A 3 -9.48 16.77 -27.51
CA ILE A 3 -8.44 15.86 -26.97
C ILE A 3 -8.16 14.77 -28.01
N ARG A 4 -6.91 14.65 -28.46
CA ARG A 4 -6.49 13.55 -29.32
C ARG A 4 -5.90 12.43 -28.47
N ILE A 5 -6.43 11.21 -28.61
CA ILE A 5 -5.95 10.01 -27.92
C ILE A 5 -5.27 9.12 -28.95
N VAL A 6 -3.99 8.87 -28.77
CA VAL A 6 -3.16 8.04 -29.65
C VAL A 6 -2.91 6.69 -28.99
N GLY A 7 -3.44 5.64 -29.61
CA GLY A 7 -3.50 4.29 -29.08
C GLY A 7 -4.91 3.89 -28.68
N ALA A 8 -5.52 2.95 -29.40
CA ALA A 8 -6.90 2.48 -29.19
C ALA A 8 -6.99 1.18 -28.39
N GLY A 9 -5.96 0.87 -27.62
CA GLY A 9 -5.90 -0.30 -26.72
C GLY A 9 -6.81 -0.14 -25.48
N ALA A 10 -6.61 -1.03 -24.48
CA ALA A 10 -7.42 -1.05 -23.26
C ALA A 10 -7.44 0.30 -22.51
N MET A 11 -6.27 0.98 -22.44
CA MET A 11 -6.18 2.28 -21.80
C MET A 11 -6.80 3.38 -22.66
N GLY A 12 -6.41 3.49 -23.94
CA GLY A 12 -6.90 4.58 -24.80
C GLY A 12 -8.41 4.58 -24.98
N ARG A 13 -9.07 3.43 -25.17
CA ARG A 13 -10.54 3.35 -25.22
C ARG A 13 -11.22 3.76 -23.91
N GLY A 14 -10.59 3.43 -22.77
CA GLY A 14 -11.09 3.83 -21.45
C GLY A 14 -10.94 5.34 -21.21
N ILE A 15 -9.82 5.93 -21.63
CA ILE A 15 -9.57 7.38 -21.57
C ILE A 15 -10.52 8.11 -22.52
N ALA A 16 -10.77 7.55 -23.72
CA ALA A 16 -11.73 8.10 -24.67
C ALA A 16 -13.15 8.13 -24.10
N GLN A 17 -13.59 7.03 -23.49
CA GLN A 17 -14.88 6.98 -22.79
C GLN A 17 -14.96 8.05 -21.69
N TRP A 18 -13.93 8.17 -20.86
CA TRP A 18 -13.86 9.13 -19.78
C TRP A 18 -14.00 10.57 -20.27
N ALA A 19 -13.20 10.98 -21.26
CA ALA A 19 -13.19 12.34 -21.79
C ALA A 19 -14.48 12.69 -22.56
N ALA A 20 -14.99 11.77 -23.40
CA ALA A 20 -16.23 11.99 -24.16
C ALA A 20 -17.46 12.09 -23.24
N SER A 21 -17.52 11.28 -22.17
CA SER A 21 -18.57 11.35 -21.16
C SER A 21 -18.56 12.64 -20.37
N ALA A 22 -17.39 13.27 -20.20
CA ALA A 22 -17.22 14.55 -19.52
C ALA A 22 -17.47 15.76 -20.42
N GLY A 23 -17.84 15.57 -21.70
CA GLY A 23 -18.22 16.65 -22.62
C GLY A 23 -17.10 17.15 -23.53
N HIS A 24 -15.95 16.48 -23.59
CA HIS A 24 -14.85 16.84 -24.48
C HIS A 24 -14.99 16.16 -25.85
N THR A 25 -14.57 16.86 -26.92
CA THR A 25 -14.44 16.23 -28.24
C THR A 25 -13.19 15.38 -28.26
N VAL A 26 -13.32 14.11 -28.58
CA VAL A 26 -12.24 13.12 -28.52
C VAL A 26 -11.92 12.58 -29.91
N GLU A 27 -10.74 12.88 -30.40
CA GLU A 27 -10.18 12.25 -31.59
C GLU A 27 -9.45 10.98 -31.15
N LEU A 28 -9.97 9.80 -31.54
CA LEU A 28 -9.36 8.52 -31.22
C LEU A 28 -8.66 7.93 -32.44
N CYS A 29 -7.38 7.64 -32.33
CA CYS A 29 -6.56 7.09 -33.41
C CYS A 29 -5.59 5.99 -32.93
N ASP A 30 -5.22 5.13 -33.87
CA ASP A 30 -4.22 4.07 -33.73
C ASP A 30 -3.60 3.84 -35.10
N VAL A 31 -2.41 3.27 -35.17
CA VAL A 31 -1.78 2.84 -36.43
C VAL A 31 -2.54 1.69 -37.11
N ARG A 32 -3.43 1.02 -36.38
CA ARG A 32 -4.32 -0.03 -36.86
C ARG A 32 -5.76 0.46 -36.80
N THR A 33 -6.35 0.73 -37.97
CA THR A 33 -7.73 1.25 -38.08
C THR A 33 -8.75 0.32 -37.41
N GLU A 34 -8.54 -1.02 -37.47
CA GLU A 34 -9.42 -2.00 -36.83
C GLU A 34 -9.44 -1.85 -35.30
N ALA A 35 -8.33 -1.42 -34.71
CA ALA A 35 -8.27 -1.16 -33.27
C ALA A 35 -9.12 0.04 -32.87
N VAL A 36 -9.18 1.07 -33.72
CA VAL A 36 -10.04 2.26 -33.51
C VAL A 36 -11.52 1.86 -33.57
N THR A 37 -11.91 1.11 -34.60
CA THR A 37 -13.29 0.61 -34.74
C THR A 37 -13.71 -0.22 -33.54
N ALA A 38 -12.88 -1.21 -33.14
CA ALA A 38 -13.16 -2.04 -31.99
C ALA A 38 -13.24 -1.24 -30.66
N ALA A 39 -12.43 -0.16 -30.52
CA ALA A 39 -12.47 0.70 -29.36
C ALA A 39 -13.76 1.54 -29.30
N VAL A 40 -14.21 2.07 -30.43
CA VAL A 40 -15.48 2.80 -30.54
C VAL A 40 -16.67 1.90 -30.19
N ASP A 41 -16.71 0.68 -30.74
CA ASP A 41 -17.77 -0.30 -30.44
C ASP A 41 -17.76 -0.69 -28.95
N PHE A 42 -16.59 -0.86 -28.38
CA PHE A 42 -16.45 -1.11 -26.94
C PHE A 42 -17.00 0.05 -26.11
N VAL A 43 -16.62 1.30 -26.41
CA VAL A 43 -17.11 2.48 -25.69
C VAL A 43 -18.63 2.57 -25.82
N ARG A 44 -19.19 2.39 -27.01
CA ARG A 44 -20.65 2.34 -27.26
C ARG A 44 -21.32 1.32 -26.34
N SER A 45 -20.84 0.07 -26.36
CA SER A 45 -21.41 -0.99 -25.52
C SER A 45 -21.34 -0.67 -24.00
N MET A 46 -20.28 -0.01 -23.55
CA MET A 46 -20.15 0.37 -22.14
C MET A 46 -21.11 1.50 -21.74
N LEU A 47 -21.30 2.49 -22.62
CA LEU A 47 -22.24 3.60 -22.39
C LEU A 47 -23.70 3.10 -22.44
N GLU A 48 -24.08 2.26 -23.41
CA GLU A 48 -25.39 1.61 -23.49
C GLU A 48 -25.69 0.80 -22.23
N ARG A 49 -24.73 0.00 -21.73
CA ARG A 49 -24.87 -0.71 -20.46
C ARG A 49 -25.02 0.22 -19.24
N ALA A 50 -24.45 1.41 -19.31
CA ALA A 50 -24.64 2.40 -18.25
C ALA A 50 -26.08 2.97 -18.27
N VAL A 51 -26.67 3.15 -19.45
CA VAL A 51 -28.08 3.51 -19.63
C VAL A 51 -29.00 2.41 -19.09
N ASP A 52 -28.77 1.15 -19.49
CA ASP A 52 -29.55 -0.01 -19.05
C ASP A 52 -29.55 -0.17 -17.51
N LYS A 53 -28.45 0.21 -16.87
CA LYS A 53 -28.31 0.20 -15.41
C LYS A 53 -28.79 1.47 -14.72
N GLY A 54 -29.40 2.41 -15.45
CA GLY A 54 -29.86 3.70 -14.92
C GLY A 54 -28.77 4.63 -14.39
N ARG A 55 -27.51 4.44 -14.84
CA ARG A 55 -26.35 5.26 -14.40
C ARG A 55 -26.07 6.44 -15.33
N MET A 56 -26.70 6.49 -16.49
CA MET A 56 -26.56 7.52 -17.51
C MET A 56 -27.90 7.66 -18.24
N SER A 57 -28.24 8.87 -18.68
CA SER A 57 -29.43 9.06 -19.54
C SER A 57 -29.11 8.65 -21.00
N ALA A 58 -30.14 8.28 -21.78
CA ALA A 58 -29.98 7.98 -23.19
C ALA A 58 -29.47 9.21 -23.99
N GLY A 59 -29.87 10.41 -23.58
CA GLY A 59 -29.41 11.66 -24.18
C GLY A 59 -27.92 11.89 -23.94
N ASP A 60 -27.44 11.68 -22.71
CA ASP A 60 -26.00 11.83 -22.40
C ASP A 60 -25.16 10.78 -23.12
N CYS A 61 -25.68 9.54 -23.26
CA CYS A 61 -25.03 8.50 -24.02
C CYS A 61 -24.86 8.89 -25.50
N ALA A 62 -25.94 9.34 -26.15
CA ALA A 62 -25.89 9.80 -27.53
C ALA A 62 -24.89 10.95 -27.69
N ALA A 63 -24.97 11.97 -26.83
CA ALA A 63 -24.05 13.09 -26.85
C ALA A 63 -22.59 12.72 -26.63
N ALA A 64 -22.29 11.74 -25.77
CA ALA A 64 -20.93 11.24 -25.58
C ALA A 64 -20.40 10.52 -26.83
N LEU A 65 -21.25 9.73 -27.50
CA LEU A 65 -20.88 9.02 -28.73
C LEU A 65 -20.65 9.99 -29.92
N GLU A 66 -21.42 11.07 -30.01
CA GLU A 66 -21.21 12.11 -31.03
C GLU A 66 -19.87 12.86 -30.87
N ARG A 67 -19.37 12.96 -29.63
CA ARG A 67 -18.06 13.58 -29.33
C ARG A 67 -16.88 12.67 -29.63
N LEU A 68 -17.10 11.36 -29.82
CA LEU A 68 -16.05 10.41 -30.13
C LEU A 68 -15.85 10.35 -31.65
N VAL A 69 -14.74 10.93 -32.10
CA VAL A 69 -14.38 11.08 -33.50
C VAL A 69 -13.24 10.13 -33.86
N PRO A 70 -13.50 9.04 -34.58
CA PRO A 70 -12.44 8.18 -35.09
C PRO A 70 -11.59 8.91 -36.12
N LEU A 71 -10.25 8.75 -36.04
CA LEU A 71 -9.31 9.23 -37.04
C LEU A 71 -8.55 8.05 -37.64
N ASP A 72 -8.49 8.01 -38.98
CA ASP A 72 -7.74 6.98 -39.72
C ASP A 72 -6.23 7.26 -39.71
N ASP A 73 -5.84 8.53 -39.67
CA ASP A 73 -4.45 8.96 -39.62
C ASP A 73 -4.11 9.61 -38.27
N PRO A 74 -3.32 8.97 -37.42
CA PRO A 74 -2.87 9.55 -36.14
C PRO A 74 -2.11 10.88 -36.30
N TRP A 75 -1.54 11.10 -37.48
CA TRP A 75 -0.67 12.25 -37.80
C TRP A 75 -1.43 13.37 -38.53
N ALA A 76 -2.76 13.23 -38.70
CA ALA A 76 -3.58 14.25 -39.33
C ALA A 76 -3.38 15.63 -38.67
N GLN A 77 -3.39 16.69 -39.51
CA GLN A 77 -3.36 18.08 -38.99
C GLN A 77 -4.55 18.31 -38.06
N GLY A 78 -4.29 19.00 -36.94
CA GLY A 78 -5.32 19.29 -35.95
C GLY A 78 -5.11 20.68 -35.34
N PRO A 79 -5.52 21.76 -36.05
CA PRO A 79 -5.25 23.12 -35.59
C PRO A 79 -5.94 23.47 -34.27
N ASP A 80 -6.99 22.73 -33.91
CA ASP A 80 -7.82 22.97 -32.72
C ASP A 80 -7.59 21.96 -31.62
N VAL A 81 -6.52 21.11 -31.70
CA VAL A 81 -6.20 20.15 -30.66
C VAL A 81 -5.56 20.87 -29.48
N ASP A 82 -6.20 20.78 -28.32
CA ASP A 82 -5.73 21.37 -27.07
C ASP A 82 -4.77 20.43 -26.32
N LEU A 83 -5.09 19.13 -26.32
CA LEU A 83 -4.39 18.12 -25.55
C LEU A 83 -4.23 16.82 -26.35
N VAL A 84 -3.06 16.24 -26.30
CA VAL A 84 -2.81 14.85 -26.75
C VAL A 84 -2.61 13.96 -25.54
N ILE A 85 -3.27 12.79 -25.51
CA ILE A 85 -3.00 11.74 -24.52
C ILE A 85 -2.49 10.52 -25.26
N GLU A 86 -1.24 10.15 -25.02
CA GLU A 86 -0.60 8.98 -25.62
C GLU A 86 -0.84 7.76 -24.72
N ALA A 87 -1.33 6.66 -25.31
CA ALA A 87 -1.59 5.37 -24.66
C ALA A 87 -1.18 4.18 -25.55
N VAL A 88 -0.01 4.32 -26.20
CA VAL A 88 0.58 3.25 -27.03
C VAL A 88 1.39 2.27 -26.18
N ARG A 89 2.08 1.30 -26.81
CA ARG A 89 2.91 0.34 -26.08
C ARG A 89 3.98 1.03 -25.23
N GLU A 90 4.36 0.36 -24.13
CA GLU A 90 5.29 0.88 -23.14
C GLU A 90 6.75 0.68 -23.59
N ASP A 91 7.16 1.51 -24.55
CA ASP A 91 8.47 1.47 -25.20
C ASP A 91 8.92 2.90 -25.53
N LEU A 92 10.12 3.27 -25.08
CA LEU A 92 10.60 4.65 -25.15
C LEU A 92 10.74 5.15 -26.60
N ASP A 93 11.29 4.31 -27.48
CA ASP A 93 11.54 4.71 -28.87
C ASP A 93 10.21 4.90 -29.62
N THR A 94 9.23 4.02 -29.36
CA THR A 94 7.88 4.14 -29.90
C THR A 94 7.22 5.45 -29.46
N LYS A 95 7.29 5.78 -28.16
CA LYS A 95 6.69 7.02 -27.63
C LYS A 95 7.41 8.26 -28.18
N ALA A 96 8.74 8.22 -28.29
CA ALA A 96 9.54 9.27 -28.90
C ALA A 96 9.15 9.53 -30.38
N GLU A 97 8.97 8.46 -31.17
CA GLU A 97 8.51 8.56 -32.55
C GLU A 97 7.12 9.17 -32.65
N VAL A 98 6.18 8.69 -31.80
CA VAL A 98 4.79 9.20 -31.75
C VAL A 98 4.77 10.69 -31.45
N PHE A 99 5.41 11.12 -30.39
CA PHE A 99 5.43 12.53 -30.00
C PHE A 99 6.16 13.40 -31.01
N GLY A 100 7.26 12.94 -31.59
CA GLY A 100 8.00 13.69 -32.63
C GLY A 100 7.18 13.95 -33.89
N LYS A 101 6.30 13.01 -34.30
CA LYS A 101 5.37 13.20 -35.42
C LYS A 101 4.22 14.13 -35.05
N LEU A 102 3.65 13.98 -33.85
CA LEU A 102 2.57 14.84 -33.36
C LEU A 102 3.00 16.28 -33.17
N GLU A 103 4.24 16.51 -32.73
CA GLU A 103 4.80 17.85 -32.59
C GLU A 103 4.89 18.61 -33.92
N GLN A 104 5.05 17.90 -35.04
CA GLN A 104 5.07 18.48 -36.38
C GLN A 104 3.67 18.75 -36.94
N ALA A 105 2.67 17.98 -36.52
CA ALA A 105 1.29 18.02 -37.03
C ALA A 105 0.38 18.95 -36.26
N LEU A 106 0.70 19.27 -35.01
CA LEU A 106 -0.18 19.98 -34.09
C LEU A 106 0.36 21.36 -33.70
N PRO A 107 -0.51 22.29 -33.24
CA PRO A 107 -0.10 23.63 -32.89
C PRO A 107 0.89 23.63 -31.71
N GLY A 108 1.74 24.66 -31.66
CA GLY A 108 2.70 24.86 -30.58
C GLY A 108 2.06 25.08 -29.20
N SER A 109 0.78 25.37 -29.14
CA SER A 109 -0.02 25.52 -27.93
C SER A 109 -0.53 24.18 -27.38
N ALA A 110 -0.57 23.11 -28.20
CA ALA A 110 -1.06 21.80 -27.76
C ALA A 110 -0.19 21.23 -26.65
N VAL A 111 -0.81 20.80 -25.56
CA VAL A 111 -0.16 20.09 -24.46
C VAL A 111 -0.06 18.61 -24.80
N PHE A 112 1.04 17.98 -24.41
CA PHE A 112 1.24 16.55 -24.56
C PHE A 112 1.18 15.85 -23.20
N ALA A 113 0.48 14.73 -23.15
CA ALA A 113 0.38 13.87 -21.97
C ALA A 113 0.71 12.42 -22.33
N THR A 114 1.55 11.77 -21.54
CA THR A 114 1.85 10.34 -21.69
C THR A 114 1.17 9.54 -20.60
N ASN A 115 0.52 8.43 -20.96
CA ASN A 115 -0.08 7.49 -20.00
C ASN A 115 0.91 6.36 -19.62
N THR A 116 2.21 6.63 -19.68
CA THR A 116 3.22 5.67 -19.24
C THR A 116 3.03 5.28 -17.78
N SER A 117 3.33 4.02 -17.43
CA SER A 117 3.31 3.52 -16.05
C SER A 117 4.70 3.30 -15.44
N SER A 118 5.75 3.24 -16.29
CA SER A 118 7.08 2.81 -15.89
C SER A 118 8.22 3.64 -16.47
N LEU A 119 7.99 4.35 -17.59
CA LEU A 119 9.00 5.19 -18.23
C LEU A 119 9.04 6.57 -17.59
N SER A 120 10.25 7.15 -17.48
CA SER A 120 10.38 8.54 -17.03
C SER A 120 9.73 9.51 -18.01
N VAL A 121 8.86 10.36 -17.51
CA VAL A 121 8.21 11.44 -18.27
C VAL A 121 9.25 12.38 -18.86
N THR A 122 10.28 12.72 -18.08
CA THR A 122 11.42 13.54 -18.52
C THR A 122 12.16 12.93 -19.72
N ARG A 123 12.37 11.59 -19.70
CA ARG A 123 13.04 10.92 -20.82
C ARG A 123 12.19 10.91 -22.08
N ILE A 124 10.89 10.75 -21.97
CA ILE A 124 9.97 10.85 -23.10
C ILE A 124 9.96 12.29 -23.64
N ALA A 125 9.87 13.29 -22.75
CA ALA A 125 9.88 14.71 -23.12
C ALA A 125 11.17 15.11 -23.86
N ALA A 126 12.32 14.53 -23.50
CA ALA A 126 13.61 14.84 -24.13
C ALA A 126 13.66 14.52 -25.63
N SER A 127 12.70 13.76 -26.17
CA SER A 127 12.58 13.48 -27.61
C SER A 127 11.91 14.60 -28.41
N LEU A 128 11.25 15.55 -27.73
CA LEU A 128 10.55 16.67 -28.34
C LEU A 128 11.48 17.86 -28.58
N LYS A 129 11.16 18.70 -29.57
CA LYS A 129 11.81 20.00 -29.77
C LYS A 129 11.50 20.97 -28.64
N ASP A 130 10.23 20.91 -28.15
CA ASP A 130 9.77 21.66 -26.97
C ASP A 130 9.35 20.69 -25.86
N PRO A 131 10.28 20.20 -25.04
CA PRO A 131 10.02 19.28 -23.94
C PRO A 131 9.14 19.90 -22.83
N THR A 132 9.00 21.22 -22.83
CA THR A 132 8.24 21.93 -21.78
C THR A 132 6.73 21.71 -21.85
N ARG A 133 6.24 21.18 -22.97
CA ARG A 133 4.82 20.91 -23.23
C ARG A 133 4.33 19.54 -22.77
N LEU A 134 5.24 18.67 -22.31
CA LEU A 134 4.88 17.28 -21.97
C LEU A 134 4.82 17.07 -20.47
N ALA A 135 3.77 16.38 -20.02
CA ALA A 135 3.63 15.84 -18.67
C ALA A 135 3.14 14.38 -18.73
N GLY A 136 3.23 13.67 -17.62
CA GLY A 136 2.55 12.39 -17.42
C GLY A 136 1.10 12.61 -17.00
N LEU A 137 0.20 11.78 -17.54
CA LEU A 137 -1.19 11.69 -17.13
C LEU A 137 -1.55 10.21 -17.04
N HIS A 138 -1.22 9.61 -15.90
CA HIS A 138 -1.26 8.18 -15.71
C HIS A 138 -2.60 7.74 -15.14
N PHE A 139 -3.39 7.05 -15.96
CA PHE A 139 -4.67 6.44 -15.61
C PHE A 139 -4.49 4.98 -15.19
N PHE A 140 -5.46 4.48 -14.43
CA PHE A 140 -5.51 3.09 -13.97
C PHE A 140 -6.65 2.32 -14.63
N ASN A 141 -6.40 1.04 -14.96
CA ASN A 141 -7.40 0.19 -15.60
C ASN A 141 -8.32 -0.49 -14.56
N PRO A 142 -9.65 -0.50 -14.73
CA PRO A 142 -10.44 0.13 -15.78
C PRO A 142 -10.66 1.65 -15.54
N VAL A 143 -10.33 2.50 -16.53
CA VAL A 143 -10.35 3.96 -16.39
C VAL A 143 -11.65 4.52 -15.81
N PRO A 144 -12.86 4.11 -16.25
CA PRO A 144 -14.09 4.67 -15.69
C PRO A 144 -14.37 4.31 -14.23
N LEU A 145 -13.71 3.26 -13.70
CA LEU A 145 -13.91 2.74 -12.33
C LEU A 145 -12.84 3.21 -11.37
N MET A 146 -11.61 3.35 -11.84
CA MET A 146 -10.46 3.78 -11.05
C MET A 146 -10.43 5.31 -11.02
N LYS A 147 -11.01 5.89 -9.96
CA LYS A 147 -11.26 7.32 -9.84
C LYS A 147 -10.04 8.16 -9.43
N ILE A 148 -8.84 7.73 -9.84
CA ILE A 148 -7.57 8.40 -9.57
C ILE A 148 -6.74 8.51 -10.84
N VAL A 149 -6.03 9.64 -10.99
CA VAL A 149 -5.09 9.90 -12.08
C VAL A 149 -3.85 10.58 -11.49
N GLU A 150 -2.67 10.11 -11.84
CA GLU A 150 -1.42 10.74 -11.45
C GLU A 150 -1.02 11.78 -12.50
N VAL A 151 -0.80 13.01 -12.07
CA VAL A 151 -0.26 14.11 -12.87
C VAL A 151 1.22 14.23 -12.55
N VAL A 152 2.07 13.97 -13.55
CA VAL A 152 3.51 13.79 -13.36
C VAL A 152 4.29 14.82 -14.19
N PRO A 153 4.76 15.93 -13.60
CA PRO A 153 5.61 16.86 -14.32
C PRO A 153 6.98 16.21 -14.62
N GLY A 154 7.44 16.30 -15.85
CA GLY A 154 8.85 16.08 -16.17
C GLY A 154 9.71 17.26 -15.70
N ALA A 155 11.02 17.09 -15.70
CA ALA A 155 11.96 18.11 -15.21
C ALA A 155 11.87 19.47 -15.94
N ALA A 156 11.38 19.49 -17.18
CA ALA A 156 11.26 20.70 -17.99
C ALA A 156 9.78 21.16 -18.16
N THR A 157 8.82 20.43 -17.64
CA THR A 157 7.39 20.74 -17.82
C THR A 157 7.07 22.15 -17.31
N ARG A 158 6.36 22.93 -18.11
CA ARG A 158 5.94 24.28 -17.72
C ARG A 158 5.00 24.23 -16.51
N PRO A 159 5.18 25.15 -15.52
CA PRO A 159 4.44 25.12 -14.26
C PRO A 159 2.91 25.17 -14.41
N GLU A 160 2.41 25.84 -15.43
CA GLU A 160 0.96 25.98 -15.69
C GLU A 160 0.28 24.70 -16.19
N ILE A 161 1.04 23.70 -16.67
CA ILE A 161 0.48 22.46 -17.22
C ILE A 161 -0.09 21.58 -16.09
N VAL A 162 0.60 21.49 -14.96
CA VAL A 162 0.13 20.66 -13.84
C VAL A 162 -1.22 21.10 -13.30
N PRO A 163 -1.45 22.39 -12.96
CA PRO A 163 -2.76 22.86 -12.55
C PRO A 163 -3.85 22.62 -13.62
N ALA A 164 -3.54 22.86 -14.90
CA ALA A 164 -4.50 22.67 -15.99
C ALA A 164 -4.92 21.20 -16.16
N LEU A 165 -3.98 20.25 -16.07
CA LEU A 165 -4.29 18.82 -16.12
C LEU A 165 -5.02 18.36 -14.86
N THR A 166 -4.69 18.91 -13.69
CA THR A 166 -5.40 18.64 -12.43
C THR A 166 -6.86 19.05 -12.53
N GLU A 167 -7.13 20.29 -12.98
CA GLU A 167 -8.48 20.81 -13.19
C GLU A 167 -9.26 19.95 -14.21
N LEU A 168 -8.63 19.57 -15.32
CA LEU A 168 -9.23 18.67 -16.31
C LEU A 168 -9.66 17.35 -15.68
N VAL A 169 -8.77 16.69 -14.93
CA VAL A 169 -9.05 15.40 -14.29
C VAL A 169 -10.21 15.51 -13.30
N GLU A 170 -10.23 16.57 -12.48
CA GLU A 170 -11.24 16.79 -11.46
C GLU A 170 -12.59 17.18 -12.08
N SER A 171 -12.61 18.01 -13.12
CA SER A 171 -13.83 18.35 -13.86
C SER A 171 -14.47 17.13 -14.54
N CYS A 172 -13.67 16.13 -14.89
CA CYS A 172 -14.13 14.84 -15.44
C CYS A 172 -14.52 13.80 -14.37
N GLY A 173 -14.60 14.18 -13.07
CA GLY A 173 -15.08 13.35 -11.99
C GLY A 173 -14.07 12.30 -11.49
N HIS A 174 -12.79 12.50 -11.75
CA HIS A 174 -11.69 11.74 -11.14
C HIS A 174 -10.96 12.63 -10.12
N ARG A 175 -10.09 12.00 -9.32
CA ARG A 175 -9.21 12.71 -8.38
C ARG A 175 -7.81 12.75 -8.96
N ALA A 176 -7.24 13.93 -9.06
CA ALA A 176 -5.86 14.11 -9.47
C ALA A 176 -4.93 14.06 -8.25
N VAL A 177 -3.77 13.41 -8.41
CA VAL A 177 -2.65 13.48 -7.45
C VAL A 177 -1.41 13.92 -8.21
N THR A 178 -0.71 14.92 -7.68
CA THR A 178 0.55 15.37 -8.27
C THR A 178 1.70 14.60 -7.66
N VAL A 179 2.56 14.04 -8.52
CA VAL A 179 3.68 13.20 -8.08
C VAL A 179 4.93 13.50 -8.90
N ALA A 180 6.10 13.42 -8.29
CA ALA A 180 7.37 13.58 -8.98
C ALA A 180 7.61 12.46 -10.03
N ASP A 181 8.35 12.77 -11.10
CA ASP A 181 8.77 11.81 -12.14
C ASP A 181 9.79 10.81 -11.57
N THR A 182 9.28 9.82 -10.86
CA THR A 182 10.08 8.79 -10.18
C THR A 182 9.61 7.39 -10.56
N PRO A 183 10.46 6.36 -10.41
CA PRO A 183 10.12 4.99 -10.78
C PRO A 183 8.84 4.50 -10.11
N GLY A 184 7.85 4.11 -10.93
CA GLY A 184 6.55 3.65 -10.46
C GLY A 184 5.63 4.74 -9.94
N PHE A 185 5.98 6.01 -10.10
CA PHE A 185 5.24 7.20 -9.64
C PHE A 185 4.81 7.05 -8.17
N LEU A 186 3.52 7.15 -7.86
CA LEU A 186 3.04 7.10 -6.48
C LEU A 186 2.37 5.77 -6.14
N VAL A 187 1.33 5.37 -6.89
CA VAL A 187 0.52 4.18 -6.57
C VAL A 187 1.34 2.90 -6.63
N ASN A 188 2.12 2.72 -7.71
CA ASN A 188 2.97 1.54 -7.85
C ASN A 188 4.11 1.52 -6.83
N HIS A 189 4.73 2.66 -6.53
CA HIS A 189 5.78 2.77 -5.52
C HIS A 189 5.22 2.47 -4.12
N ALA A 190 4.15 3.14 -3.71
CA ALA A 190 3.54 2.95 -2.38
C ALA A 190 3.06 1.51 -2.16
N GLY A 191 2.54 0.87 -3.21
CA GLY A 191 2.09 -0.53 -3.15
C GLY A 191 3.22 -1.54 -2.90
N ARG A 192 4.49 -1.15 -3.07
CA ARG A 192 5.62 -2.08 -2.83
C ARG A 192 5.72 -2.51 -1.38
N GLY A 193 5.44 -1.62 -0.43
CA GLY A 193 5.54 -1.93 1.00
C GLY A 193 4.79 -3.21 1.41
N LEU A 194 3.59 -3.44 0.88
CA LEU A 194 2.82 -4.66 1.17
C LEU A 194 3.43 -5.90 0.51
N VAL A 195 3.71 -5.79 -0.80
CA VAL A 195 4.06 -6.95 -1.63
C VAL A 195 5.47 -7.46 -1.31
N THR A 196 6.46 -6.57 -1.18
CA THR A 196 7.84 -6.98 -0.88
C THR A 196 7.97 -7.58 0.52
N GLU A 197 7.24 -7.06 1.50
CA GLU A 197 7.26 -7.61 2.87
C GLU A 197 6.54 -8.95 2.95
N ALA A 198 5.42 -9.13 2.24
CA ALA A 198 4.74 -10.41 2.17
C ALA A 198 5.64 -11.50 1.56
N LEU A 199 6.38 -11.16 0.51
CA LEU A 199 7.36 -12.06 -0.09
C LEU A 199 8.51 -12.39 0.87
N ALA A 200 9.01 -11.44 1.64
CA ALA A 200 10.03 -11.67 2.66
C ALA A 200 9.53 -12.61 3.77
N LEU A 201 8.32 -12.44 4.25
CA LEU A 201 7.69 -13.34 5.22
C LEU A 201 7.58 -14.78 4.69
N LEU A 202 7.30 -14.95 3.40
CA LEU A 202 7.28 -16.26 2.75
C LEU A 202 8.68 -16.84 2.60
N GLU A 203 9.69 -16.06 2.21
CA GLU A 203 11.09 -16.47 2.13
C GLU A 203 11.61 -16.97 3.48
N GLU A 204 11.25 -16.29 4.56
CA GLU A 204 11.58 -16.66 5.94
C GLU A 204 10.77 -17.85 6.45
N SER A 205 9.83 -18.38 5.64
CA SER A 205 8.94 -19.49 6.01
C SER A 205 8.12 -19.19 7.28
N VAL A 206 7.71 -17.95 7.48
CA VAL A 206 6.90 -17.53 8.63
C VAL A 206 5.50 -18.11 8.55
N ALA A 207 4.88 -18.04 7.37
CA ALA A 207 3.60 -18.68 7.04
C ALA A 207 3.52 -18.95 5.53
N ASP A 208 2.56 -19.76 5.12
CA ASP A 208 2.24 -19.99 3.72
C ASP A 208 1.50 -18.79 3.08
N PRO A 209 1.41 -18.69 1.74
CA PRO A 209 0.71 -17.59 1.07
C PRO A 209 -0.73 -17.40 1.55
N ALA A 210 -1.46 -18.49 1.78
CA ALA A 210 -2.86 -18.44 2.23
C ALA A 210 -2.97 -17.91 3.67
N GLY A 211 -2.04 -18.28 4.54
CA GLY A 211 -1.94 -17.80 5.92
C GLY A 211 -1.64 -16.30 5.99
N ILE A 212 -0.66 -15.82 5.21
CA ILE A 212 -0.31 -14.40 5.13
C ILE A 212 -1.51 -13.59 4.58
N ASP A 213 -2.16 -14.08 3.52
CA ASP A 213 -3.32 -13.42 2.94
C ASP A 213 -4.51 -13.35 3.90
N ARG A 214 -4.78 -14.42 4.67
CA ARG A 214 -5.82 -14.40 5.71
C ARG A 214 -5.54 -13.37 6.79
N ILE A 215 -4.29 -13.31 7.27
CA ILE A 215 -3.89 -12.32 8.27
C ILE A 215 -4.00 -10.91 7.71
N ALA A 216 -3.54 -10.67 6.50
CA ALA A 216 -3.66 -9.36 5.84
C ALA A 216 -5.11 -8.89 5.68
N ARG A 217 -6.04 -9.79 5.29
CA ARG A 217 -7.46 -9.47 5.18
C ARG A 217 -8.12 -9.26 6.55
N ASP A 218 -7.89 -10.17 7.48
CA ASP A 218 -8.70 -10.22 8.70
C ASP A 218 -8.14 -9.35 9.82
N VAL A 219 -6.82 -9.16 9.89
CA VAL A 219 -6.21 -8.25 10.88
C VAL A 219 -6.12 -6.83 10.32
N LEU A 220 -5.59 -6.64 9.11
CA LEU A 220 -5.39 -5.30 8.54
C LEU A 220 -6.61 -4.78 7.77
N GLY A 221 -7.65 -5.59 7.54
CA GLY A 221 -8.87 -5.16 6.86
C GLY A 221 -8.71 -4.98 5.35
N LEU A 222 -7.67 -5.51 4.74
CA LEU A 222 -7.48 -5.47 3.30
C LEU A 222 -8.59 -6.27 2.60
N ARG A 223 -9.02 -5.81 1.42
CA ARG A 223 -10.02 -6.54 0.62
C ARG A 223 -9.47 -7.83 0.05
N MET A 224 -8.18 -7.84 -0.26
CA MET A 224 -7.43 -8.92 -0.89
C MET A 224 -6.07 -9.03 -0.22
N GLY A 225 -5.61 -10.27 -0.02
CA GLY A 225 -4.26 -10.50 0.48
C GLY A 225 -3.19 -10.20 -0.58
N PRO A 226 -1.92 -10.02 -0.18
CA PRO A 226 -0.84 -9.67 -1.10
C PRO A 226 -0.58 -10.72 -2.19
N PHE A 227 -0.70 -12.01 -1.90
CA PHE A 227 -0.48 -13.08 -2.88
C PHE A 227 -1.64 -13.19 -3.87
N GLU A 228 -2.87 -13.04 -3.39
CA GLU A 228 -4.07 -12.97 -4.22
C GLU A 228 -4.05 -11.74 -5.14
N LEU A 229 -3.53 -10.60 -4.66
CA LEU A 229 -3.33 -9.39 -5.44
C LEU A 229 -2.28 -9.60 -6.55
N MET A 230 -1.15 -10.25 -6.23
CA MET A 230 -0.13 -10.59 -7.22
C MET A 230 -0.66 -11.51 -8.32
N ASP A 231 -1.49 -12.50 -7.98
CA ASP A 231 -2.12 -13.40 -8.95
C ASP A 231 -3.18 -12.69 -9.82
N LEU A 232 -3.85 -11.67 -9.27
CA LEU A 232 -4.81 -10.85 -10.02
C LEU A 232 -4.11 -9.97 -11.06
N THR A 233 -3.01 -9.33 -10.69
CA THR A 233 -2.26 -8.43 -11.58
C THR A 233 -1.38 -9.19 -12.57
N GLY A 234 -1.01 -10.40 -12.24
CA GLY A 234 -0.07 -11.24 -12.96
C GLY A 234 1.35 -11.12 -12.41
N LEU A 235 1.96 -12.27 -12.10
CA LEU A 235 3.29 -12.31 -11.48
C LEU A 235 4.40 -11.79 -12.40
N ASP A 236 4.27 -11.94 -13.71
CA ASP A 236 5.19 -11.35 -14.68
C ASP A 236 5.17 -9.82 -14.64
N VAL A 237 3.98 -9.22 -14.58
CA VAL A 237 3.83 -7.76 -14.41
C VAL A 237 4.36 -7.34 -13.04
N THR A 238 4.00 -8.05 -11.99
CA THR A 238 4.43 -7.74 -10.63
C THR A 238 5.96 -7.79 -10.50
N ALA A 239 6.62 -8.82 -11.04
CA ALA A 239 8.08 -8.96 -11.02
C ALA A 239 8.74 -7.79 -11.75
N ALA A 240 8.31 -7.50 -12.97
CA ALA A 240 8.85 -6.42 -13.78
C ALA A 240 8.72 -5.05 -13.09
N VAL A 241 7.57 -4.78 -12.46
CA VAL A 241 7.33 -3.52 -11.74
C VAL A 241 8.20 -3.42 -10.48
N ILE A 242 8.33 -4.49 -9.70
CA ILE A 242 9.19 -4.50 -8.50
C ILE A 242 10.64 -4.24 -8.90
N ASP A 243 11.15 -4.96 -9.89
CA ASP A 243 12.53 -4.83 -10.36
C ASP A 243 12.82 -3.44 -10.94
N SER A 244 11.91 -2.90 -11.76
CA SER A 244 12.03 -1.57 -12.35
C SER A 244 12.09 -0.47 -11.27
N ILE A 245 11.22 -0.54 -10.27
CA ILE A 245 11.19 0.43 -9.18
C ILE A 245 12.45 0.32 -8.33
N TRP A 246 12.85 -0.88 -7.93
CA TRP A 246 14.04 -1.12 -7.12
C TRP A 246 15.33 -0.63 -7.81
N GLN A 247 15.52 -0.98 -9.09
CA GLN A 247 16.66 -0.51 -9.90
C GLN A 247 16.63 1.01 -10.10
N GLY A 248 15.44 1.56 -10.35
CA GLY A 248 15.25 2.99 -10.55
C GLY A 248 15.57 3.82 -9.31
N PHE A 249 15.25 3.31 -8.12
CA PHE A 249 15.65 3.89 -6.83
C PHE A 249 17.07 3.49 -6.38
N ARG A 250 17.91 3.02 -7.33
CA ARG A 250 19.30 2.67 -7.08
C ARG A 250 19.47 1.64 -5.97
N TYR A 251 18.63 0.59 -6.05
CA TYR A 251 18.69 -0.58 -5.15
C TYR A 251 18.33 -0.24 -3.68
N GLU A 252 17.35 0.63 -3.48
CA GLU A 252 16.83 0.94 -2.13
C GLU A 252 16.32 -0.33 -1.45
N ASP A 253 16.87 -0.65 -0.27
CA ASP A 253 16.60 -1.89 0.47
C ASP A 253 15.12 -2.08 0.81
N ARG A 254 14.36 -0.99 1.09
CA ARG A 254 12.91 -1.07 1.37
C ARG A 254 12.10 -1.67 0.24
N LEU A 255 12.64 -1.61 -0.99
CA LEU A 255 11.96 -2.01 -2.21
C LEU A 255 12.57 -3.29 -2.81
N ARG A 256 13.49 -3.94 -2.07
CA ARG A 256 14.25 -5.10 -2.54
C ARG A 256 13.32 -6.24 -2.98
N PRO A 257 13.47 -6.73 -4.24
CA PRO A 257 12.68 -7.83 -4.77
C PRO A 257 13.01 -9.17 -4.10
N SER A 258 12.11 -10.12 -4.26
CA SER A 258 12.26 -11.51 -3.86
C SER A 258 12.72 -12.37 -5.03
N TYR A 259 13.55 -13.38 -4.76
CA TYR A 259 13.91 -14.40 -5.75
C TYR A 259 12.75 -15.35 -6.10
N LEU A 260 11.70 -15.38 -5.30
CA LEU A 260 10.55 -16.27 -5.49
C LEU A 260 9.73 -15.89 -6.73
N THR A 261 9.58 -14.59 -6.99
CA THR A 261 8.72 -14.12 -8.08
C THR A 261 9.27 -14.45 -9.46
N PRO A 262 10.55 -14.17 -9.81
CA PRO A 262 11.09 -14.51 -11.12
C PRO A 262 11.12 -16.02 -11.39
N ASN A 263 11.32 -16.86 -10.37
CA ASN A 263 11.25 -18.31 -10.51
C ASN A 263 9.84 -18.78 -10.92
N ARG A 264 8.78 -18.18 -10.36
CA ARG A 264 7.41 -18.48 -10.75
C ARG A 264 7.10 -18.00 -12.15
N VAL A 265 7.58 -16.82 -12.52
CA VAL A 265 7.44 -16.30 -13.89
C VAL A 265 8.10 -17.23 -14.89
N ALA A 266 9.32 -17.67 -14.63
CA ALA A 266 10.04 -18.63 -15.50
C ALA A 266 9.31 -19.97 -15.63
N ALA A 267 8.56 -20.38 -14.59
CA ALA A 267 7.73 -21.58 -14.61
C ALA A 267 6.35 -21.39 -15.29
N GLY A 268 6.03 -20.20 -15.81
CA GLY A 268 4.73 -19.89 -16.42
C GLY A 268 3.58 -19.72 -15.42
N LEU A 269 3.87 -19.61 -14.11
CA LEU A 269 2.89 -19.46 -13.06
C LEU A 269 2.53 -17.98 -12.86
N HIS A 270 1.77 -17.40 -13.79
CA HIS A 270 1.51 -15.96 -13.83
C HIS A 270 0.24 -15.54 -13.06
N GLY A 271 -0.44 -16.43 -12.37
CA GLY A 271 -1.67 -16.14 -11.64
C GLY A 271 -2.94 -16.45 -12.43
N ARG A 272 -3.99 -15.65 -12.25
CA ARG A 272 -5.32 -15.89 -12.84
C ARG A 272 -5.29 -16.05 -14.35
N LYS A 273 -4.46 -15.31 -15.06
CA LYS A 273 -4.38 -15.33 -16.53
C LYS A 273 -3.82 -16.63 -17.12
N THR A 274 -3.08 -17.41 -16.35
CA THR A 274 -2.56 -18.73 -16.74
C THR A 274 -3.22 -19.87 -15.99
N GLY A 275 -4.25 -19.58 -15.15
CA GLY A 275 -4.93 -20.57 -14.32
C GLY A 275 -4.16 -20.97 -13.07
N GLN A 276 -2.92 -20.55 -12.89
CA GLN A 276 -2.10 -20.85 -11.73
C GLN A 276 -1.07 -19.75 -11.45
N GLY A 277 -0.90 -19.43 -10.17
CA GLY A 277 0.10 -18.53 -9.64
C GLY A 277 0.52 -18.99 -8.24
N TRP A 278 0.32 -18.15 -7.22
CA TRP A 278 0.38 -18.57 -5.82
C TRP A 278 -0.76 -19.52 -5.48
N PHE A 279 -1.90 -19.33 -6.13
CA PHE A 279 -3.09 -20.16 -6.01
C PHE A 279 -3.47 -20.78 -7.37
N ALA A 280 -4.32 -21.79 -7.34
CA ALA A 280 -4.94 -22.37 -8.53
C ALA A 280 -6.27 -21.68 -8.84
N TYR A 281 -6.59 -21.52 -10.12
CA TYR A 281 -7.79 -20.84 -10.62
C TYR A 281 -8.44 -21.67 -11.75
N GLY A 282 -9.75 -21.48 -11.95
CA GLY A 282 -10.53 -22.19 -12.96
C GLY A 282 -11.52 -23.19 -12.34
N SER A 283 -12.35 -23.80 -13.19
CA SER A 283 -13.42 -24.72 -12.75
C SER A 283 -12.91 -26.01 -12.11
N GLU A 284 -11.69 -26.41 -12.44
CA GLU A 284 -11.03 -27.62 -11.91
C GLU A 284 -10.05 -27.31 -10.76
N ALA A 285 -9.93 -26.03 -10.37
CA ALA A 285 -9.07 -25.65 -9.26
C ALA A 285 -9.57 -26.31 -7.96
N PRO A 286 -8.67 -26.83 -7.12
CA PRO A 286 -9.06 -27.31 -5.79
C PRO A 286 -9.70 -26.18 -4.99
N ALA A 287 -10.71 -26.51 -4.20
CA ALA A 287 -11.31 -25.55 -3.28
C ALA A 287 -10.23 -24.92 -2.39
N PRO A 288 -10.33 -23.63 -2.05
CA PRO A 288 -9.39 -22.98 -1.14
C PRO A 288 -9.22 -23.84 0.12
N ALA A 289 -7.99 -24.02 0.58
CA ALA A 289 -7.70 -24.80 1.75
C ALA A 289 -8.48 -24.26 2.96
N VAL A 290 -9.38 -25.07 3.48
CA VAL A 290 -10.12 -24.77 4.72
C VAL A 290 -9.14 -24.81 5.88
N GLU A 291 -9.22 -23.87 6.79
CA GLU A 291 -8.39 -23.88 8.00
C GLU A 291 -8.72 -25.14 8.83
N ALA A 292 -7.68 -25.82 9.31
CA ALA A 292 -7.87 -26.97 10.16
C ALA A 292 -8.71 -26.61 11.39
N PRO A 293 -9.64 -27.48 11.81
CA PRO A 293 -10.44 -27.26 13.00
C PRO A 293 -9.56 -26.92 14.22
N VAL A 294 -10.07 -26.10 15.10
CA VAL A 294 -9.40 -25.82 16.37
C VAL A 294 -9.54 -27.05 17.26
N THR A 295 -8.41 -27.57 17.71
CA THR A 295 -8.33 -28.71 18.64
C THR A 295 -7.48 -28.29 19.83
N GLY A 296 -7.57 -29.05 20.95
CA GLY A 296 -6.85 -28.74 22.17
C GLY A 296 -7.79 -28.40 23.32
N ASP A 297 -7.20 -28.24 24.50
CA ASP A 297 -7.94 -27.90 25.73
C ASP A 297 -8.16 -26.37 25.80
N ALA A 298 -9.39 -25.94 25.56
CA ALA A 298 -9.75 -24.52 25.64
C ALA A 298 -9.88 -24.02 27.10
N ASP A 299 -10.00 -24.90 28.08
CA ASP A 299 -10.10 -24.57 29.51
C ASP A 299 -8.73 -24.52 30.22
N ARG A 300 -7.66 -24.84 29.51
CA ARG A 300 -6.31 -24.77 30.03
C ARG A 300 -6.00 -23.35 30.56
N PRO A 301 -5.46 -23.20 31.79
CA PRO A 301 -5.11 -21.90 32.34
C PRO A 301 -4.14 -21.13 31.45
N VAL A 302 -4.30 -19.82 31.41
CA VAL A 302 -3.45 -18.93 30.60
C VAL A 302 -2.82 -17.82 31.44
N PHE A 303 -1.53 -17.64 31.28
CA PHE A 303 -0.78 -16.52 31.85
C PHE A 303 -0.40 -15.54 30.73
N VAL A 304 -0.82 -14.30 30.85
CA VAL A 304 -0.45 -13.24 29.89
C VAL A 304 0.69 -12.40 30.46
N VAL A 305 1.82 -12.45 29.76
CA VAL A 305 3.04 -11.73 30.18
C VAL A 305 2.84 -10.23 29.99
N ASP A 306 3.17 -9.46 31.02
CA ASP A 306 3.31 -8.02 30.87
C ASP A 306 4.71 -7.71 30.31
N THR A 307 4.79 -7.42 29.03
CA THR A 307 6.05 -7.07 28.38
C THR A 307 6.51 -5.66 28.71
N GLY A 308 5.75 -4.93 29.58
CA GLY A 308 6.02 -3.56 29.99
C GLY A 308 6.55 -2.73 28.83
N THR A 309 5.70 -2.05 28.09
CA THR A 309 6.19 -0.90 27.32
C THR A 309 6.58 0.16 28.34
N THR A 310 7.73 -0.04 28.99
CA THR A 310 8.36 1.00 29.74
C THR A 310 8.70 2.09 28.76
N SER A 311 8.04 3.22 28.89
CA SER A 311 8.56 4.49 28.41
C SER A 311 9.93 4.68 29.10
N GLY A 312 10.95 4.06 28.49
CA GLY A 312 12.31 4.07 28.98
C GLY A 312 12.91 5.45 28.78
N THR A 313 12.74 6.32 29.75
CA THR A 313 13.73 7.34 30.03
C THR A 313 14.93 6.63 30.68
N SER A 314 15.79 6.04 29.85
CA SER A 314 17.15 5.73 30.29
C SER A 314 17.92 7.06 30.34
N THR A 315 17.80 7.75 31.47
CA THR A 315 18.78 8.77 31.88
C THR A 315 20.09 8.04 32.19
N GLY A 316 20.94 7.92 31.18
CA GLY A 316 22.35 7.67 31.40
C GLY A 316 22.91 8.85 32.21
N ALA A 317 23.11 8.66 33.51
CA ALA A 317 23.79 9.62 34.34
C ALA A 317 25.25 9.72 33.91
N VAL A 318 25.57 10.75 33.13
CA VAL A 318 26.93 11.25 33.02
C VAL A 318 27.11 12.22 34.19
N SER A 319 27.84 11.78 35.21
CA SER A 319 28.28 12.63 36.30
C SER A 319 29.28 13.66 35.78
N GLY A 320 28.82 14.89 35.65
CA GLY A 320 29.65 16.07 35.41
C GLY A 320 29.20 17.16 36.35
N THR A 321 29.95 17.35 37.45
CA THR A 321 29.84 18.47 38.36
C THR A 321 30.16 19.77 37.66
N SER A 322 29.22 20.74 37.64
CA SER A 322 29.53 22.16 37.73
C SER A 322 28.34 22.93 38.31
N THR A 323 28.61 23.57 39.40
CA THR A 323 27.83 24.60 40.10
C THR A 323 27.62 25.82 39.21
N ASP A 324 26.38 26.30 39.03
CA ASP A 324 26.09 27.70 39.38
C ASP A 324 24.56 27.98 39.45
N THR A 325 24.23 28.77 40.44
CA THR A 325 22.95 29.29 40.86
C THR A 325 22.42 30.37 39.92
N THR A 326 21.12 30.37 39.60
CA THR A 326 20.21 31.51 39.88
C THR A 326 18.75 31.18 39.53
N SER A 327 17.90 31.65 40.38
CA SER A 327 16.47 31.59 40.55
C SER A 327 15.62 32.10 39.37
N GLY A 328 14.45 31.50 39.18
CA GLY A 328 13.39 32.06 38.34
C GLY A 328 12.20 31.09 38.17
N THR A 329 11.24 31.16 39.08
CA THR A 329 9.93 30.52 39.10
C THR A 329 9.06 30.94 37.92
N SER A 330 8.48 29.97 37.19
CA SER A 330 7.08 30.02 36.78
C SER A 330 6.59 28.61 36.37
N THR A 331 5.74 28.06 37.20
CA THR A 331 4.94 26.86 37.02
C THR A 331 3.85 27.13 36.01
N GLY A 332 3.91 26.40 34.88
CA GLY A 332 2.80 26.24 33.96
C GLY A 332 2.62 24.74 33.71
N ALA A 333 1.87 24.05 34.56
CA ALA A 333 1.48 22.67 34.35
C ALA A 333 0.43 22.64 33.23
N VAL A 334 0.83 22.20 32.05
CA VAL A 334 -0.11 21.75 31.00
C VAL A 334 -0.44 20.29 31.31
N THR A 335 -1.54 20.06 32.00
CA THR A 335 -2.15 18.75 32.17
C THR A 335 -2.83 18.36 30.86
N GLY A 336 -2.09 17.74 29.95
CA GLY A 336 -2.64 16.95 28.87
C GLY A 336 -3.08 15.61 29.46
N ALA A 337 -4.39 15.45 29.68
CA ALA A 337 -4.99 14.14 30.00
C ALA A 337 -4.86 13.22 28.79
N GLY A 338 -3.77 12.50 28.69
CA GLY A 338 -3.64 11.31 27.87
C GLY A 338 -4.44 10.20 28.56
N THR A 339 -5.60 9.86 28.01
CA THR A 339 -6.27 8.58 28.32
C THR A 339 -5.30 7.47 27.97
N GLY A 340 -4.70 6.82 28.98
CA GLY A 340 -3.74 5.74 28.82
C GLY A 340 -4.42 4.60 28.05
N ALA A 341 -3.97 4.38 26.80
CA ALA A 341 -4.36 3.20 26.07
C ALA A 341 -3.89 1.97 26.87
N ALA A 342 -4.81 1.05 27.16
CA ALA A 342 -4.48 -0.21 27.82
C ALA A 342 -3.31 -0.90 27.12
N SER A 343 -2.38 -1.48 27.88
CA SER A 343 -1.27 -2.23 27.31
C SER A 343 -1.82 -3.39 26.45
N GLY A 344 -1.07 -3.85 25.46
CA GLY A 344 -1.48 -5.01 24.67
C GLY A 344 -1.76 -6.25 25.54
N ALA A 345 -1.07 -6.35 26.67
CA ALA A 345 -1.30 -7.41 27.67
C ALA A 345 -2.64 -7.24 28.40
N ASP A 346 -2.97 -6.03 28.82
CA ASP A 346 -4.23 -5.76 29.51
C ASP A 346 -5.43 -5.97 28.57
N ALA A 347 -5.35 -5.54 27.33
CA ALA A 347 -6.36 -5.76 26.33
C ALA A 347 -6.58 -7.27 26.06
N LEU A 348 -5.51 -8.05 25.98
CA LEU A 348 -5.57 -9.49 25.79
C LEU A 348 -6.16 -10.18 27.01
N ARG A 349 -5.72 -9.83 28.25
CA ARG A 349 -6.29 -10.36 29.50
C ARG A 349 -7.79 -10.11 29.57
N ALA A 350 -8.22 -8.88 29.34
CA ALA A 350 -9.62 -8.50 29.37
C ALA A 350 -10.43 -9.30 28.34
N ALA A 351 -9.95 -9.43 27.12
CA ALA A 351 -10.62 -10.18 26.05
C ALA A 351 -10.73 -11.67 26.35
N LEU A 352 -9.70 -12.29 26.92
CA LEU A 352 -9.71 -13.70 27.31
C LEU A 352 -10.62 -13.96 28.53
N THR A 353 -10.60 -13.08 29.54
CA THR A 353 -11.49 -13.16 30.68
C THR A 353 -12.95 -13.02 30.25
N ALA A 354 -13.28 -12.08 29.39
CA ALA A 354 -14.62 -11.90 28.84
C ALA A 354 -15.09 -13.13 28.03
N ALA A 355 -14.14 -13.85 27.40
CA ALA A 355 -14.42 -15.11 26.71
C ALA A 355 -14.45 -16.33 27.64
N GLY A 356 -14.45 -16.15 28.97
CA GLY A 356 -14.53 -17.21 29.96
C GLY A 356 -13.26 -18.05 30.09
N ALA A 357 -12.10 -17.58 29.66
CA ALA A 357 -10.83 -18.26 29.87
C ALA A 357 -10.32 -18.07 31.31
N THR A 358 -9.66 -19.08 31.87
CA THR A 358 -9.01 -19.02 33.19
C THR A 358 -7.69 -18.25 33.06
N VAL A 359 -7.73 -16.91 33.28
CA VAL A 359 -6.56 -16.03 33.20
C VAL A 359 -5.92 -15.91 34.58
N GLU A 360 -4.65 -16.33 34.69
CA GLU A 360 -3.87 -16.24 35.94
C GLU A 360 -3.44 -14.80 36.24
N SER A 361 -3.51 -14.43 37.53
CA SER A 361 -3.14 -13.09 38.02
C SER A 361 -1.82 -13.04 38.80
N GLY A 362 -1.07 -14.14 38.85
CA GLY A 362 0.20 -14.23 39.61
C GLY A 362 1.35 -13.47 38.95
N SER A 363 2.49 -13.41 39.64
CA SER A 363 3.76 -12.86 39.11
C SER A 363 4.51 -13.83 38.22
N ALA A 364 4.13 -15.12 38.20
CA ALA A 364 4.71 -16.17 37.38
C ALA A 364 3.64 -17.18 36.99
N PRO A 365 3.79 -17.84 35.83
CA PRO A 365 2.83 -18.85 35.37
C PRO A 365 2.87 -20.10 36.22
N SER A 366 1.72 -20.71 36.49
CA SER A 366 1.65 -22.05 37.11
C SER A 366 2.30 -23.11 36.18
N ALA A 367 2.48 -24.32 36.68
CA ALA A 367 3.07 -25.40 35.88
C ALA A 367 2.24 -25.80 34.67
N ASP A 368 0.91 -25.67 34.78
CA ASP A 368 -0.05 -26.09 33.76
C ASP A 368 -0.45 -24.98 32.76
N ALA A 369 -0.23 -23.72 33.10
CA ALA A 369 -0.67 -22.61 32.27
C ALA A 369 0.10 -22.53 30.94
N VAL A 370 -0.59 -22.25 29.84
CA VAL A 370 0.06 -21.71 28.64
C VAL A 370 0.42 -20.24 28.85
N VAL A 371 1.56 -19.84 28.31
CA VAL A 371 2.08 -18.47 28.48
C VAL A 371 1.92 -17.71 27.18
N LEU A 372 1.22 -16.58 27.21
CA LEU A 372 0.99 -15.72 26.06
C LEU A 372 1.77 -14.41 26.19
N VAL A 373 2.57 -14.10 25.19
CA VAL A 373 3.39 -12.89 25.12
C VAL A 373 2.84 -11.98 24.02
N PRO A 374 2.24 -10.84 24.33
CA PRO A 374 1.93 -9.83 23.31
C PRO A 374 3.23 -9.24 22.77
N VAL A 375 3.62 -9.66 21.55
CA VAL A 375 4.87 -9.22 20.92
C VAL A 375 4.68 -7.91 20.16
N TRP A 376 5.63 -6.98 20.31
CA TRP A 376 5.65 -5.71 19.57
C TRP A 376 7.04 -5.47 18.97
N GLY A 377 7.21 -5.78 17.70
CA GLY A 377 8.48 -5.65 16.99
C GLY A 377 9.58 -6.65 17.40
N THR A 378 9.36 -7.44 18.44
CA THR A 378 10.30 -8.43 18.97
C THR A 378 9.86 -9.86 18.67
N THR A 379 10.66 -10.86 19.09
CA THR A 379 10.33 -12.29 18.97
C THR A 379 9.89 -12.86 20.30
N VAL A 380 9.12 -13.95 20.25
CA VAL A 380 8.79 -14.77 21.44
C VAL A 380 10.06 -15.35 22.05
N ALA A 381 10.99 -15.80 21.21
CA ALA A 381 12.27 -16.35 21.67
C ALA A 381 13.08 -15.35 22.51
N ALA A 382 13.07 -14.05 22.13
CA ALA A 382 13.71 -12.99 22.91
C ALA A 382 13.02 -12.80 24.28
N ALA A 383 11.67 -12.82 24.32
CA ALA A 383 10.92 -12.73 25.57
C ALA A 383 11.18 -13.95 26.49
N VAL A 384 11.20 -15.15 25.94
CA VAL A 384 11.54 -16.38 26.68
C VAL A 384 12.91 -16.25 27.33
N ALA A 385 13.92 -15.82 26.56
CA ALA A 385 15.29 -15.69 27.07
C ALA A 385 15.44 -14.60 28.13
N SER A 386 14.82 -13.43 27.90
CA SER A 386 14.98 -12.26 28.80
C SER A 386 14.20 -12.40 30.11
N LEU A 387 13.04 -13.07 30.09
CA LEU A 387 12.14 -13.22 31.24
C LEU A 387 12.21 -14.60 31.90
N GLY A 388 13.03 -15.52 31.39
CA GLY A 388 13.15 -16.89 31.93
C GLY A 388 11.87 -17.71 31.80
N LEU A 389 11.08 -17.50 30.71
CA LEU A 389 9.78 -18.16 30.53
C LEU A 389 9.96 -19.63 30.08
N PRO A 390 8.98 -20.50 30.37
CA PRO A 390 9.04 -21.93 29.97
C PRO A 390 8.84 -22.07 28.45
N ALA A 391 9.92 -22.26 27.69
CA ALA A 391 9.94 -22.23 26.23
C ALA A 391 8.93 -23.20 25.57
N GLY A 392 8.69 -24.37 26.14
CA GLY A 392 7.80 -25.41 25.60
C GLY A 392 6.30 -25.03 25.61
N ARG A 393 5.90 -23.99 26.37
CA ARG A 393 4.50 -23.58 26.53
C ARG A 393 4.32 -22.04 26.46
N THR A 394 5.31 -21.33 25.90
CA THR A 394 5.28 -19.88 25.68
C THR A 394 5.07 -19.57 24.19
N PHE A 395 4.09 -18.71 23.89
CA PHE A 395 3.62 -18.37 22.56
C PHE A 395 3.47 -16.86 22.42
N GLY A 396 3.66 -16.36 21.20
CA GLY A 396 3.40 -14.96 20.87
C GLY A 396 1.96 -14.72 20.42
N VAL A 397 1.44 -13.56 20.75
CA VAL A 397 0.16 -13.08 20.25
C VAL A 397 0.36 -11.70 19.66
N ASP A 398 -0.20 -11.46 18.47
CA ASP A 398 -0.20 -10.13 17.87
C ASP A 398 -1.20 -9.22 18.62
N PRO A 399 -0.75 -8.11 19.22
CA PRO A 399 -1.62 -7.19 19.96
C PRO A 399 -2.37 -6.20 19.05
N LEU A 400 -2.17 -6.22 17.72
CA LEU A 400 -2.91 -5.35 16.82
C LEU A 400 -4.41 -5.70 16.87
N PRO A 401 -5.30 -4.68 16.97
CA PRO A 401 -6.73 -4.91 16.89
C PRO A 401 -7.08 -5.40 15.48
N ALA A 402 -7.66 -6.60 15.40
CA ALA A 402 -8.05 -7.19 14.13
C ALA A 402 -9.33 -6.53 13.59
N ALA A 403 -9.36 -6.27 12.28
CA ALA A 403 -10.55 -5.76 11.58
C ALA A 403 -11.68 -6.79 11.53
N ARG A 404 -11.34 -8.09 11.63
CA ARG A 404 -12.27 -9.22 11.72
C ARG A 404 -11.85 -10.13 12.87
N ARG A 405 -12.67 -11.12 13.21
CA ARG A 405 -12.42 -12.04 14.33
C ARG A 405 -11.29 -13.04 14.04
N ARG A 406 -10.06 -12.54 14.03
CA ARG A 406 -8.82 -13.34 13.88
C ARG A 406 -7.80 -12.97 14.93
N ARG A 407 -7.12 -13.99 15.49
CA ARG A 407 -5.91 -13.84 16.32
C ARG A 407 -4.74 -14.56 15.66
N VAL A 408 -3.54 -14.10 15.94
CA VAL A 408 -2.29 -14.70 15.41
C VAL A 408 -1.48 -15.25 16.56
N LEU A 409 -1.16 -16.55 16.48
CA LEU A 409 -0.35 -17.28 17.44
C LEU A 409 1.02 -17.57 16.83
N ALA A 410 2.08 -17.03 17.41
CA ALA A 410 3.46 -17.29 16.99
C ALA A 410 4.07 -18.42 17.82
N VAL A 411 4.70 -19.39 17.13
CA VAL A 411 5.32 -20.57 17.75
C VAL A 411 6.83 -20.56 17.53
N THR A 412 7.59 -20.80 18.62
CA THR A 412 9.05 -20.98 18.57
C THR A 412 9.41 -22.43 18.24
N PRO A 413 10.66 -22.73 17.85
CA PRO A 413 11.12 -24.10 17.65
C PRO A 413 11.06 -24.98 18.91
N ALA A 414 11.02 -24.37 20.11
CA ALA A 414 10.92 -25.06 21.37
C ALA A 414 9.49 -25.35 21.82
N ALA A 415 8.47 -24.83 21.11
CA ALA A 415 7.06 -24.96 21.48
C ALA A 415 6.61 -26.44 21.45
N GLY A 416 5.98 -26.89 22.54
CA GLY A 416 5.36 -28.21 22.59
C GLY A 416 4.08 -28.26 21.73
N PRO A 417 3.89 -29.28 20.88
CA PRO A 417 2.75 -29.37 19.98
C PRO A 417 1.38 -29.37 20.71
N ASP A 418 1.30 -30.05 21.85
CA ASP A 418 0.08 -30.11 22.67
C ASP A 418 -0.22 -28.74 23.26
N ALA A 419 0.77 -28.10 23.88
CA ALA A 419 0.60 -26.75 24.42
C ALA A 419 0.24 -25.71 23.35
N ALA A 420 0.74 -25.87 22.12
CA ALA A 420 0.37 -25.01 20.99
C ALA A 420 -1.09 -25.22 20.55
N ARG A 421 -1.58 -26.47 20.57
CA ARG A 421 -3.00 -26.75 20.31
C ARG A 421 -3.90 -26.13 21.39
N ASP A 422 -3.52 -26.24 22.65
CA ASP A 422 -4.28 -25.67 23.77
C ASP A 422 -4.25 -24.14 23.72
N ALA A 423 -3.10 -23.52 23.47
CA ALA A 423 -2.99 -22.07 23.27
C ALA A 423 -3.90 -21.58 22.11
N ARG A 424 -3.95 -22.34 21.00
CA ARG A 424 -4.84 -22.07 19.87
C ARG A 424 -6.32 -22.18 20.29
N ALA A 425 -6.68 -23.20 21.07
CA ALA A 425 -8.04 -23.40 21.56
C ALA A 425 -8.48 -22.28 22.52
N VAL A 426 -7.61 -21.88 23.46
CA VAL A 426 -7.86 -20.73 24.34
C VAL A 426 -8.03 -19.43 23.54
N LEU A 427 -7.19 -19.18 22.54
CA LEU A 427 -7.27 -17.99 21.71
C LEU A 427 -8.49 -17.99 20.76
N ALA A 428 -9.07 -19.14 20.47
CA ALA A 428 -10.29 -19.24 19.65
C ALA A 428 -11.57 -18.88 20.44
N ARG A 429 -11.52 -18.85 21.78
CA ARG A 429 -12.70 -18.55 22.62
C ARG A 429 -13.29 -17.18 22.29
N ALA A 430 -14.61 -17.11 22.41
CA ALA A 430 -15.40 -15.90 22.27
C ALA A 430 -16.33 -15.74 23.47
N ALA A 431 -16.83 -14.56 23.70
CA ALA A 431 -17.88 -14.33 24.69
C ALA A 431 -19.17 -15.05 24.29
N ASP A 432 -20.03 -15.31 25.28
CA ASP A 432 -21.31 -16.00 25.05
C ASP A 432 -22.13 -15.31 23.96
N GLY A 433 -22.58 -16.10 22.99
CA GLY A 433 -23.37 -15.63 21.85
C GLY A 433 -22.56 -15.03 20.70
N GLU A 434 -21.26 -14.99 20.80
CA GLU A 434 -20.36 -14.54 19.72
C GLU A 434 -19.71 -15.71 18.97
N GLU A 435 -19.39 -15.48 17.68
CA GLU A 435 -18.63 -16.47 16.90
C GLU A 435 -17.18 -16.61 17.43
N PRO A 436 -16.62 -17.84 17.44
CA PRO A 436 -15.22 -18.07 17.80
C PRO A 436 -14.25 -17.26 16.94
N TYR A 437 -13.08 -16.95 17.50
CA TYR A 437 -11.99 -16.37 16.73
C TYR A 437 -11.33 -17.43 15.85
N ALA A 438 -11.09 -17.10 14.59
CA ALA A 438 -10.12 -17.82 13.78
C ALA A 438 -8.71 -17.56 14.35
N VAL A 439 -7.85 -18.59 14.39
CA VAL A 439 -6.49 -18.46 14.92
C VAL A 439 -5.49 -18.95 13.89
N SER A 440 -4.72 -18.04 13.31
CA SER A 440 -3.61 -18.36 12.44
C SER A 440 -2.38 -18.70 13.27
N VAL A 441 -1.77 -19.84 13.00
CA VAL A 441 -0.50 -20.25 13.63
C VAL A 441 0.63 -19.94 12.67
N VAL A 442 1.63 -19.18 13.14
CA VAL A 442 2.78 -18.75 12.35
C VAL A 442 4.08 -19.07 13.08
N ARG A 443 5.19 -19.15 12.35
CA ARG A 443 6.51 -19.24 12.98
C ARG A 443 6.84 -17.93 13.69
N ASP A 444 7.53 -18.01 14.83
CA ASP A 444 8.05 -16.84 15.55
C ASP A 444 8.96 -16.01 14.65
N THR A 445 8.64 -14.74 14.56
CA THR A 445 9.41 -13.73 13.83
C THR A 445 9.30 -12.39 14.54
N ALA A 446 10.22 -11.48 14.26
CA ALA A 446 10.15 -10.11 14.78
C ALA A 446 8.82 -9.46 14.36
N GLY A 447 8.01 -9.07 15.34
CA GLY A 447 6.81 -8.27 15.13
C GLY A 447 5.62 -8.95 14.49
N SER A 448 5.56 -10.26 14.36
CA SER A 448 4.41 -10.93 13.74
C SER A 448 4.13 -10.50 12.27
N VAL A 449 3.26 -11.23 11.56
CA VAL A 449 2.94 -10.99 10.14
C VAL A 449 2.26 -9.63 9.94
N ALA A 450 1.21 -9.34 10.73
CA ALA A 450 0.43 -8.11 10.52
C ALA A 450 1.24 -6.84 10.83
N GLN A 451 2.04 -6.87 11.89
CA GLN A 451 2.91 -5.73 12.26
C GLN A 451 3.97 -5.46 11.20
N ARG A 452 4.58 -6.51 10.62
CA ARG A 452 5.59 -6.37 9.56
C ARG A 452 4.97 -5.74 8.31
N LEU A 453 3.83 -6.27 7.86
CA LEU A 453 3.12 -5.72 6.70
C LEU A 453 2.75 -4.24 6.91
N LEU A 454 2.18 -3.91 8.07
CA LEU A 454 1.80 -2.54 8.40
C LEU A 454 3.02 -1.61 8.49
N ALA A 455 4.07 -2.04 9.19
CA ALA A 455 5.30 -1.26 9.33
C ALA A 455 5.96 -0.97 7.98
N SER A 456 5.97 -1.94 7.07
CA SER A 456 6.52 -1.78 5.72
C SER A 456 5.67 -0.81 4.87
N VAL A 457 4.34 -0.95 4.90
CA VAL A 457 3.41 -0.03 4.21
C VAL A 457 3.61 1.41 4.67
N VAL A 458 3.65 1.63 6.00
CA VAL A 458 3.90 2.97 6.57
C VAL A 458 5.31 3.46 6.26
N SER A 459 6.32 2.60 6.30
CA SER A 459 7.72 2.97 6.03
C SER A 459 7.93 3.46 4.60
N VAL A 460 7.35 2.76 3.61
CA VAL A 460 7.42 3.19 2.20
C VAL A 460 6.70 4.52 2.00
N ALA A 461 5.50 4.68 2.54
CA ALA A 461 4.75 5.94 2.46
C ALA A 461 5.50 7.12 3.13
N ALA A 462 6.06 6.90 4.31
CA ALA A 462 6.88 7.89 5.00
C ALA A 462 8.15 8.25 4.21
N SER A 463 8.75 7.30 3.49
CA SER A 463 9.90 7.56 2.61
C SER A 463 9.52 8.40 1.38
N ILE A 464 8.31 8.24 0.85
CA ILE A 464 7.76 9.07 -0.23
C ILE A 464 7.58 10.51 0.26
N ALA A 465 6.96 10.69 1.43
CA ALA A 465 6.76 11.99 2.06
C ALA A 465 8.10 12.69 2.41
N GLU A 466 9.03 11.95 3.01
CA GLU A 466 10.38 12.44 3.36
C GLU A 466 11.13 13.02 2.16
N ARG A 467 10.98 12.40 1.00
CA ARG A 467 11.62 12.80 -0.27
C ARG A 467 10.81 13.85 -1.03
N SER A 468 9.67 14.30 -0.50
CA SER A 468 8.75 15.24 -1.16
C SER A 468 8.31 14.79 -2.56
N LEU A 469 8.14 13.49 -2.76
CA LEU A 469 7.72 12.92 -4.06
C LEU A 469 6.21 13.14 -4.31
N ALA A 470 5.44 13.23 -3.24
CA ALA A 470 4.03 13.61 -3.22
C ALA A 470 3.67 14.19 -1.84
N THR A 471 2.54 14.87 -1.73
CA THR A 471 2.04 15.36 -0.44
C THR A 471 1.51 14.19 0.41
N PRO A 472 1.50 14.31 1.75
CA PRO A 472 0.90 13.29 2.62
C PRO A 472 -0.55 12.94 2.27
N SER A 473 -1.36 13.94 1.90
CA SER A 473 -2.74 13.75 1.47
C SER A 473 -2.84 12.96 0.15
N ASP A 474 -1.97 13.26 -0.81
CA ASP A 474 -1.93 12.55 -2.09
C ASP A 474 -1.46 11.11 -1.92
N ILE A 475 -0.49 10.85 -1.01
CA ILE A 475 -0.02 9.50 -0.69
C ILE A 475 -1.18 8.66 -0.17
N ASP A 476 -1.92 9.16 0.82
CA ASP A 476 -3.04 8.45 1.43
C ASP A 476 -4.20 8.27 0.44
N LEU A 477 -4.50 9.28 -0.37
CA LEU A 477 -5.51 9.21 -1.42
C LEU A 477 -5.13 8.18 -2.49
N ALA A 478 -3.88 8.19 -2.96
CA ALA A 478 -3.40 7.29 -4.01
C ALA A 478 -3.51 5.82 -3.57
N VAL A 479 -3.17 5.51 -2.34
CA VAL A 479 -3.21 4.14 -1.81
C VAL A 479 -4.65 3.67 -1.56
N THR A 480 -5.52 4.55 -1.04
CA THR A 480 -6.92 4.19 -0.81
C THR A 480 -7.71 4.05 -2.11
N ALA A 481 -7.59 5.01 -3.03
CA ALA A 481 -8.32 5.00 -4.29
C ALA A 481 -7.69 4.08 -5.35
N GLY A 482 -6.35 3.98 -5.39
CA GLY A 482 -5.62 3.21 -6.40
C GLY A 482 -5.40 1.74 -6.02
N LEU A 483 -5.14 1.45 -4.75
CA LEU A 483 -4.87 0.09 -4.27
C LEU A 483 -6.04 -0.51 -3.46
N GLY A 484 -7.06 0.28 -3.15
CA GLY A 484 -8.22 -0.16 -2.39
C GLY A 484 -7.93 -0.47 -0.93
N TYR A 485 -6.93 0.15 -0.33
CA TYR A 485 -6.64 -0.01 1.10
C TYR A 485 -7.75 0.64 1.94
N PRO A 486 -8.05 0.08 3.12
CA PRO A 486 -9.13 0.60 3.98
C PRO A 486 -8.79 1.97 4.57
N VAL A 487 -7.51 2.31 4.65
CA VAL A 487 -6.98 3.54 5.24
C VAL A 487 -5.72 3.95 4.49
N GLY A 488 -5.49 5.25 4.37
CA GLY A 488 -4.22 5.76 3.86
C GLY A 488 -3.05 5.35 4.77
N PRO A 489 -1.88 5.05 4.22
CA PRO A 489 -0.76 4.49 4.99
C PRO A 489 -0.24 5.42 6.08
N LEU A 490 -0.18 6.73 5.85
CA LEU A 490 0.24 7.70 6.87
C LEU A 490 -0.82 7.86 7.94
N ALA A 491 -2.10 7.98 7.56
CA ALA A 491 -3.21 7.99 8.50
C ALA A 491 -3.32 6.68 9.29
N TRP A 492 -2.90 5.55 8.72
CA TRP A 492 -2.84 4.28 9.43
C TRP A 492 -1.77 4.29 10.52
N GLY A 493 -0.60 4.83 10.20
CA GLY A 493 0.45 5.09 11.18
C GLY A 493 0.00 6.03 12.31
N ASP A 494 -0.80 7.05 12.00
CA ASP A 494 -1.38 7.97 13.00
C ASP A 494 -2.37 7.28 13.93
N ARG A 495 -3.18 6.34 13.44
CA ARG A 495 -4.08 5.53 14.30
C ARG A 495 -3.33 4.67 15.31
N ILE A 496 -2.14 4.20 14.96
CA ILE A 496 -1.24 3.49 15.90
C ILE A 496 -0.53 4.48 16.81
N GLY A 497 -0.27 5.68 16.34
CA GLY A 497 0.53 6.73 16.95
C GLY A 497 1.98 6.71 16.44
N ALA A 498 2.49 7.86 16.03
CA ALA A 498 3.84 7.99 15.45
C ALA A 498 4.94 7.42 16.36
N ALA A 499 4.86 7.69 17.67
CA ALA A 499 5.83 7.18 18.66
C ALA A 499 5.82 5.64 18.72
N ARG A 500 4.65 5.03 18.76
CA ARG A 500 4.50 3.57 18.81
C ARG A 500 4.89 2.90 17.48
N MET A 501 4.63 3.57 16.35
CA MET A 501 5.11 3.11 15.04
C MET A 501 6.63 3.18 14.95
N LEU A 502 7.25 4.21 15.49
CA LEU A 502 8.71 4.34 15.56
C LEU A 502 9.33 3.26 16.45
N GLU A 503 8.71 2.96 17.59
CA GLU A 503 9.12 1.86 18.48
C GLU A 503 9.10 0.53 17.72
N LEU A 504 8.00 0.23 16.99
CA LEU A 504 7.86 -0.97 16.18
C LEU A 504 8.99 -1.07 15.14
N GLN A 505 9.21 -0.03 14.34
CA GLN A 505 10.23 -0.07 13.29
C GLN A 505 11.65 -0.20 13.86
N ARG A 506 11.94 0.45 14.98
CA ARG A 506 13.23 0.29 15.69
C ARG A 506 13.44 -1.12 16.18
N ALA A 507 12.41 -1.72 16.79
CA ALA A 507 12.47 -3.09 17.29
C ALA A 507 12.66 -4.09 16.13
N LEU A 508 11.92 -3.95 15.03
CA LEU A 508 12.09 -4.75 13.82
C LEU A 508 13.52 -4.63 13.27
N HIS A 509 14.03 -3.42 13.11
CA HIS A 509 15.38 -3.20 12.60
C HIS A 509 16.47 -3.77 13.54
N ALA A 510 16.33 -3.55 14.84
CA ALA A 510 17.29 -4.08 15.83
C ALA A 510 17.29 -5.61 15.88
N THR A 511 16.12 -6.25 15.71
CA THR A 511 15.99 -7.70 15.79
C THR A 511 16.44 -8.41 14.51
N THR A 512 16.11 -7.84 13.35
CA THR A 512 16.39 -8.48 12.04
C THR A 512 17.73 -8.05 11.45
N GLY A 513 18.21 -6.86 11.78
CA GLY A 513 19.35 -6.22 11.10
C GLY A 513 19.06 -5.84 9.63
N ASP A 514 17.84 -6.08 9.13
CA ASP A 514 17.49 -5.79 7.74
C ASP A 514 17.26 -4.30 7.55
N PRO A 515 18.02 -3.63 6.63
CA PRO A 515 17.87 -2.20 6.36
C PRO A 515 16.46 -1.79 5.90
N ARG A 516 15.63 -2.72 5.37
CA ARG A 516 14.24 -2.41 4.99
C ARG A 516 13.40 -1.90 6.16
N HIS A 517 13.72 -2.32 7.38
CA HIS A 517 13.01 -1.91 8.60
C HIS A 517 13.58 -0.64 9.26
N ARG A 518 14.63 -0.05 8.70
CA ARG A 518 15.22 1.19 9.23
C ARG A 518 14.17 2.32 9.24
N PRO A 519 13.92 2.96 10.40
CA PRO A 519 13.00 4.09 10.46
C PRO A 519 13.40 5.22 9.51
N THR A 520 12.42 5.87 8.90
CA THR A 520 12.62 7.07 8.12
C THR A 520 12.84 8.28 9.04
N ARG A 521 13.48 9.34 8.52
CA ARG A 521 13.57 10.61 9.22
C ARG A 521 12.17 11.19 9.43
N TRP A 522 11.28 11.10 8.43
CA TRP A 522 9.89 11.55 8.51
C TRP A 522 9.16 11.00 9.74
N LEU A 523 9.20 9.68 9.95
CA LEU A 523 8.60 9.04 11.11
C LEU A 523 9.30 9.46 12.41
N THR A 524 10.63 9.52 12.40
CA THR A 524 11.43 9.82 13.59
C THR A 524 11.16 11.24 14.10
N GLU A 525 11.17 12.24 13.22
CA GLU A 525 10.91 13.64 13.55
C GLU A 525 9.50 13.83 14.12
N ARG A 526 8.49 13.24 13.45
CA ARG A 526 7.09 13.37 13.89
C ARG A 526 6.85 12.69 15.22
N ALA A 527 7.42 11.52 15.43
CA ALA A 527 7.34 10.83 16.72
C ALA A 527 8.00 11.63 17.85
N GLN A 528 9.14 12.28 17.59
CA GLN A 528 9.86 13.09 18.57
C GLN A 528 9.16 14.42 18.89
N LEU A 529 8.50 15.01 17.88
CA LEU A 529 7.79 16.28 18.01
C LEU A 529 6.31 16.12 18.40
N GLY A 530 5.80 14.88 18.52
CA GLY A 530 4.39 14.62 18.81
C GLY A 530 3.44 15.01 17.66
N LEU A 531 3.95 15.03 16.43
CA LEU A 531 3.17 15.37 15.24
C LEU A 531 2.61 14.11 14.58
N PRO A 532 1.46 14.19 13.88
CA PRO A 532 0.97 13.11 13.07
C PRO A 532 1.84 12.90 11.82
N LEU A 533 1.83 11.68 11.26
CA LEU A 533 2.55 11.36 10.02
C LEU A 533 1.93 12.06 8.80
N THR A 534 0.64 12.37 8.88
CA THR A 534 -0.10 13.12 7.86
C THR A 534 0.19 14.62 7.86
N ASP A 535 0.85 15.15 8.89
CA ASP A 535 1.23 16.56 8.95
C ASP A 535 2.36 16.85 7.95
N PRO A 536 2.16 17.73 6.97
CA PRO A 536 3.20 18.09 6.00
C PRO A 536 4.39 18.83 6.65
N GLY A 537 4.17 19.46 7.80
CA GLY A 537 5.14 20.31 8.48
C GLY A 537 5.38 21.64 7.75
N THR A 538 6.23 22.47 8.33
CA THR A 538 6.65 23.73 7.73
C THR A 538 7.78 23.49 6.75
N SER A 539 7.62 23.89 5.49
CA SER A 539 8.70 23.82 4.50
C SER A 539 9.68 24.99 4.70
N PRO A 540 10.99 24.79 4.44
CA PRO A 540 11.96 25.90 4.48
C PRO A 540 11.58 27.06 3.55
N ALA A 541 10.95 26.78 2.41
CA ALA A 541 10.49 27.79 1.48
C ALA A 541 9.42 28.72 2.10
N ALA A 542 8.51 28.16 2.92
CA ALA A 542 7.50 28.97 3.61
C ALA A 542 8.11 29.98 4.61
N CYS A 543 9.34 29.77 5.06
CA CYS A 543 10.04 30.67 5.96
C CYS A 543 10.82 31.78 5.25
N THR A 544 10.96 31.69 3.91
CA THR A 544 11.78 32.61 3.10
C THR A 544 10.95 33.48 2.16
N THR A 545 9.68 33.15 1.94
CA THR A 545 8.71 33.95 1.16
C THR A 545 7.88 34.79 2.13
N GLY A 546 8.26 36.03 2.34
CA GLY A 546 7.58 37.06 3.12
C GLY A 546 7.47 38.32 2.32
#